data_a797fbb326b96d4b624a93e767fd7bbd
#
_entry.id   a797fbb326b96d4b624a93e767fd7bbd
#
_cell.length_a   1.000
_cell.length_b   1.000
_cell.length_c   1.000
_cell.angle_alpha   90.00
_cell.angle_beta   90.00
_cell.angle_gamma   90.00
#
_symmetry.space_group_name_H-M   'P 1'
#
loop_
_entity.id
_entity.type
_entity.pdbx_description
1 polymer ?
#
loop_
_entity_poly.entity_id
_entity_poly.type
_entity_poly.pdbx_seq_one_letter_code
_entity_poly.pdbx_strand_id
1 'polypeptide(L)'
;MTLIPLQSELLADVTHGFFTREGGFSSGLYSGLNCGQGSGDDPNNVRANRVATATYFGQPETPLQSLHQIHSSDVIVLGAPLPQSRKADAMVTATPGLTLSILTADCQPVLMYEAKSKVIGAAHAGWRGSKLGVLQNTITAMESLGADRSEICAVIGPCISQKAYEVGPEFLNEICTNDPKAIHFFVQGNDDRYQFDLPRYGLSILQDQKIKQSVWTGHCTYSDPAKFYSFRRSIHLKEPDYGRLVSCISL
;
A
#
# COMPACT_ATOMS: atom_id res chain seq x y z
N MET A 1 6.94 7.29 22.53
CA MET A 1 6.46 5.98 22.05
C MET A 1 7.31 5.60 20.85
N THR A 2 7.86 4.38 20.82
CA THR A 2 8.69 3.92 19.68
C THR A 2 7.82 3.08 18.77
N LEU A 3 7.67 3.50 17.51
CA LEU A 3 7.01 2.70 16.47
C LEU A 3 8.02 1.71 15.89
N ILE A 4 7.58 0.47 15.66
CA ILE A 4 8.41 -0.59 15.08
C ILE A 4 7.69 -1.11 13.82
N PRO A 5 7.96 -0.53 12.64
CA PRO A 5 7.36 -1.00 11.39
C PRO A 5 7.99 -2.31 10.93
N LEU A 6 7.26 -3.04 10.11
CA LEU A 6 7.82 -4.12 9.32
C LEU A 6 8.70 -3.50 8.22
N GLN A 7 9.84 -4.10 7.98
CA GLN A 7 10.82 -3.70 6.96
C GLN A 7 11.19 -4.89 6.07
N SER A 8 11.84 -4.62 4.97
CA SER A 8 12.34 -5.63 4.04
C SER A 8 13.79 -5.38 3.71
N GLU A 9 14.62 -6.41 3.79
CA GLU A 9 16.03 -6.36 3.37
C GLU A 9 16.20 -5.90 1.91
N LEU A 10 15.18 -6.12 1.07
CA LEU A 10 15.21 -5.68 -0.32
C LEU A 10 15.24 -4.14 -0.47
N LEU A 11 14.81 -3.40 0.54
CA LEU A 11 14.83 -1.94 0.60
C LEU A 11 15.73 -1.42 1.74
N ALA A 12 16.76 -2.18 2.16
CA ALA A 12 17.61 -1.82 3.28
C ALA A 12 18.38 -0.49 3.08
N ASP A 13 18.66 -0.12 1.83
CA ASP A 13 19.41 1.10 1.48
C ASP A 13 18.55 2.38 1.49
N VAL A 14 17.26 2.28 1.80
CA VAL A 14 16.33 3.42 1.87
C VAL A 14 15.46 3.33 3.10
N THR A 15 15.19 4.47 3.75
CA THR A 15 14.32 4.47 4.93
C THR A 15 12.88 4.15 4.52
N HIS A 16 12.33 3.06 5.06
CA HIS A 16 10.97 2.62 4.75
C HIS A 16 10.32 1.92 5.94
N GLY A 17 9.01 1.77 5.90
CA GLY A 17 8.27 1.01 6.91
C GLY A 17 6.83 0.75 6.53
N PHE A 18 6.39 -0.47 6.79
CA PHE A 18 4.99 -0.88 6.78
C PHE A 18 4.52 -0.91 8.23
N PHE A 19 3.80 0.13 8.64
CA PHE A 19 3.40 0.26 10.04
C PHE A 19 2.21 -0.63 10.35
N THR A 20 2.26 -1.28 11.52
CA THR A 20 1.14 -2.02 12.08
C THR A 20 0.18 -1.06 12.79
N ARG A 21 -0.94 -1.58 13.32
CA ARG A 21 -1.82 -0.80 14.20
C ARG A 21 -1.28 -0.64 15.62
N GLU A 22 -0.16 -1.30 15.94
CA GLU A 22 0.44 -1.25 17.27
C GLU A 22 1.00 0.15 17.57
N GLY A 23 0.85 0.58 18.81
CA GLY A 23 1.15 1.96 19.20
C GLY A 23 0.03 2.92 18.79
N GLY A 24 0.34 4.23 18.73
CA GLY A 24 -0.61 5.27 18.34
C GLY A 24 -1.51 5.75 19.47
N PHE A 25 -2.40 6.67 19.14
CA PHE A 25 -3.21 7.44 20.06
C PHE A 25 -4.72 7.17 19.92
N SER A 26 -5.13 6.46 18.88
CA SER A 26 -6.53 6.15 18.63
C SER A 26 -7.06 5.08 19.57
N SER A 27 -8.37 5.08 19.82
CA SER A 27 -9.06 4.15 20.73
C SER A 27 -10.29 3.51 20.09
N GLY A 28 -10.93 2.58 20.79
CA GLY A 28 -12.15 1.90 20.31
C GLY A 28 -11.89 1.13 19.02
N LEU A 29 -12.77 1.33 18.04
CA LEU A 29 -12.70 0.70 16.71
C LEU A 29 -11.36 1.00 16.00
N TYR A 30 -10.81 2.19 16.21
CA TYR A 30 -9.56 2.68 15.61
C TYR A 30 -8.34 2.44 16.51
N SER A 31 -8.48 1.69 17.62
CA SER A 31 -7.42 1.50 18.63
C SER A 31 -6.06 1.23 17.99
N GLY A 32 -5.09 2.11 18.28
CA GLY A 32 -3.71 2.05 17.81
C GLY A 32 -3.34 3.16 16.82
N LEU A 33 -2.47 2.84 15.86
CA LEU A 33 -1.88 3.77 14.90
C LEU A 33 -2.78 3.95 13.66
N ASN A 34 -4.01 4.45 13.84
CA ASN A 34 -4.86 4.80 12.70
C ASN A 34 -4.36 6.09 12.06
N CYS A 35 -3.93 6.02 10.79
CA CYS A 35 -3.47 7.16 10.00
C CYS A 35 -4.47 7.64 8.94
N GLY A 36 -5.67 7.08 8.93
CA GLY A 36 -6.72 7.35 7.94
C GLY A 36 -7.47 8.64 8.20
N GLN A 37 -7.12 9.73 7.49
CA GLN A 37 -7.79 11.04 7.61
C GLN A 37 -9.27 11.02 7.18
N GLY A 38 -9.69 10.01 6.41
CA GLY A 38 -11.09 9.82 6.02
C GLY A 38 -11.86 8.82 6.90
N SER A 39 -11.31 8.42 8.07
CA SER A 39 -12.03 7.61 9.04
C SER A 39 -12.91 8.47 9.96
N GLY A 40 -13.87 7.87 10.61
CA GLY A 40 -14.68 8.50 11.66
C GLY A 40 -13.98 8.63 13.02
N ASP A 41 -12.67 8.44 13.08
CA ASP A 41 -11.84 8.63 14.27
C ASP A 41 -11.67 10.11 14.65
N ASP A 42 -11.24 10.38 15.88
CA ASP A 42 -10.88 11.75 16.31
C ASP A 42 -9.74 12.29 15.41
N PRO A 43 -9.96 13.41 14.68
CA PRO A 43 -8.94 13.99 13.82
C PRO A 43 -7.64 14.36 14.53
N ASN A 44 -7.68 14.65 15.85
CA ASN A 44 -6.48 14.94 16.64
C ASN A 44 -5.65 13.67 16.86
N ASN A 45 -6.29 12.52 17.12
CA ASN A 45 -5.60 11.25 17.23
C ASN A 45 -4.96 10.84 15.90
N VAL A 46 -5.69 10.96 14.78
CA VAL A 46 -5.16 10.70 13.44
C VAL A 46 -3.97 11.60 13.15
N ARG A 47 -4.05 12.89 13.47
CA ARG A 47 -2.93 13.83 13.31
C ARG A 47 -1.73 13.40 14.15
N ALA A 48 -1.92 13.09 15.43
CA ALA A 48 -0.84 12.65 16.33
C ALA A 48 -0.18 11.35 15.82
N ASN A 49 -0.96 10.39 15.32
CA ASN A 49 -0.46 9.16 14.69
C ASN A 49 0.41 9.45 13.48
N ARG A 50 -0.01 10.37 12.61
CA ARG A 50 0.74 10.76 11.42
C ARG A 50 2.03 11.51 11.76
N VAL A 51 2.01 12.38 12.79
CA VAL A 51 3.22 13.04 13.31
C VAL A 51 4.19 12.01 13.91
N ALA A 52 3.69 11.04 14.69
CA ALA A 52 4.53 9.97 15.21
C ALA A 52 5.18 9.14 14.09
N THR A 53 4.44 8.87 13.01
CA THR A 53 4.98 8.22 11.82
C THR A 53 6.05 9.09 11.13
N ALA A 54 5.80 10.38 10.92
CA ALA A 54 6.77 11.30 10.33
C ALA A 54 8.04 11.45 11.19
N THR A 55 7.90 11.40 12.52
CA THR A 55 9.01 11.41 13.47
C THR A 55 9.93 10.19 13.29
N TYR A 56 9.37 9.01 12.96
CA TYR A 56 10.18 7.82 12.64
C TYR A 56 11.14 8.08 11.46
N PHE A 57 10.73 8.91 10.49
CA PHE A 57 11.57 9.34 9.36
C PHE A 57 12.44 10.57 9.65
N GLY A 58 12.51 11.02 10.91
CA GLY A 58 13.26 12.22 11.30
C GLY A 58 12.64 13.53 10.82
N GLN A 59 11.37 13.54 10.43
CA GLN A 59 10.68 14.68 9.79
C GLN A 59 9.39 15.08 10.51
N PRO A 60 9.41 15.36 11.83
CA PRO A 60 8.18 15.62 12.60
C PRO A 60 7.40 16.86 12.12
N GLU A 61 8.10 17.83 11.55
CA GLU A 61 7.51 19.08 11.04
C GLU A 61 7.06 18.99 9.57
N THR A 62 7.49 17.94 8.85
CA THR A 62 7.13 17.74 7.44
C THR A 62 5.99 16.75 7.33
N PRO A 63 4.82 17.14 6.81
CA PRO A 63 3.70 16.23 6.65
C PRO A 63 4.05 15.06 5.73
N LEU A 64 3.59 13.86 6.09
CA LEU A 64 3.61 12.72 5.18
C LEU A 64 2.89 13.08 3.88
N GLN A 65 3.55 12.90 2.74
CA GLN A 65 2.92 13.11 1.44
C GLN A 65 1.87 12.04 1.24
N SER A 66 0.62 12.44 1.04
CA SER A 66 -0.54 11.54 0.97
C SER A 66 -1.48 11.93 -0.14
N LEU A 67 -2.18 10.95 -0.67
CA LEU A 67 -3.13 11.09 -1.76
C LEU A 67 -4.57 10.85 -1.28
N HIS A 68 -5.53 11.41 -1.99
CA HIS A 68 -6.91 10.97 -1.95
C HIS A 68 -7.03 9.73 -2.88
N GLN A 69 -6.80 8.54 -2.30
CA GLN A 69 -6.79 7.27 -3.00
C GLN A 69 -8.19 6.90 -3.50
N ILE A 70 -8.35 6.62 -4.78
CA ILE A 70 -9.63 6.39 -5.46
C ILE A 70 -9.65 5.07 -6.25
N HIS A 71 -8.67 4.20 -6.03
CA HIS A 71 -8.46 2.94 -6.76
C HIS A 71 -8.27 3.14 -8.26
N SER A 72 -7.56 4.22 -8.65
CA SER A 72 -7.18 4.54 -10.03
C SER A 72 -5.81 3.94 -10.40
N SER A 73 -5.36 4.24 -11.61
CA SER A 73 -3.99 4.00 -12.07
C SER A 73 -3.14 5.27 -12.10
N ASP A 74 -3.65 6.38 -11.55
CA ASP A 74 -3.01 7.69 -11.62
C ASP A 74 -1.81 7.77 -10.68
N VAL A 75 -0.73 8.39 -11.16
CA VAL A 75 0.53 8.57 -10.44
C VAL A 75 0.90 10.05 -10.39
N ILE A 76 1.33 10.55 -9.24
CA ILE A 76 1.82 11.91 -9.08
C ILE A 76 3.35 11.90 -8.97
N VAL A 77 4.02 12.65 -9.83
CA VAL A 77 5.45 12.96 -9.71
C VAL A 77 5.61 14.16 -8.80
N LEU A 78 6.39 14.01 -7.73
CA LEU A 78 6.61 15.06 -6.72
C LEU A 78 8.04 15.62 -6.80
N GLY A 79 8.14 16.92 -7.04
CA GLY A 79 9.39 17.67 -6.89
C GLY A 79 9.41 18.58 -5.64
N ALA A 80 8.27 18.67 -4.94
CA ALA A 80 8.08 19.47 -3.72
C ALA A 80 6.91 18.89 -2.91
N PRO A 81 6.74 19.30 -1.63
CA PRO A 81 5.59 18.89 -0.83
C PRO A 81 4.26 19.26 -1.49
N LEU A 82 3.29 18.36 -1.41
CA LEU A 82 1.93 18.62 -1.90
C LEU A 82 1.26 19.70 -1.01
N PRO A 83 0.78 20.80 -1.59
CA PRO A 83 0.06 21.83 -0.84
C PRO A 83 -1.31 21.33 -0.35
N GLN A 84 -1.88 20.38 -1.05
CA GLN A 84 -3.13 19.69 -0.72
C GLN A 84 -3.17 18.29 -1.33
N SER A 85 -3.96 17.42 -0.74
CA SER A 85 -4.14 16.06 -1.25
C SER A 85 -4.76 16.08 -2.66
N ARG A 86 -4.23 15.25 -3.56
CA ARG A 86 -4.70 15.06 -4.94
C ARG A 86 -5.28 13.66 -5.13
N LYS A 87 -6.24 13.54 -6.03
CA LYS A 87 -6.79 12.23 -6.42
C LYS A 87 -5.74 11.48 -7.25
N ALA A 88 -5.24 10.39 -6.73
CA ALA A 88 -4.36 9.42 -7.38
C ALA A 88 -4.12 8.24 -6.42
N ASP A 89 -3.48 7.18 -6.89
CA ASP A 89 -3.21 6.00 -6.08
C ASP A 89 -1.72 5.65 -5.99
N ALA A 90 -0.86 6.43 -6.65
CA ALA A 90 0.58 6.30 -6.51
C ALA A 90 1.28 7.65 -6.60
N MET A 91 2.49 7.70 -6.05
CA MET A 91 3.39 8.84 -6.14
C MET A 91 4.84 8.40 -6.21
N VAL A 92 5.66 9.21 -6.90
CA VAL A 92 7.09 8.98 -7.06
C VAL A 92 7.86 10.27 -6.83
N THR A 93 9.10 10.16 -6.37
CA THR A 93 9.99 11.32 -6.20
C THR A 93 11.47 10.92 -6.27
N ALA A 94 12.31 11.86 -6.68
CA ALA A 94 13.77 11.85 -6.51
C ALA A 94 14.22 12.96 -5.54
N THR A 95 13.29 13.65 -4.88
CA THR A 95 13.58 14.77 -3.97
C THR A 95 13.80 14.27 -2.55
N PRO A 96 14.99 14.44 -1.95
CA PRO A 96 15.22 14.10 -0.55
C PRO A 96 14.31 14.90 0.40
N GLY A 97 14.01 14.31 1.56
CA GLY A 97 13.17 14.94 2.57
C GLY A 97 11.66 14.88 2.31
N LEU A 98 11.22 14.21 1.25
CA LEU A 98 9.81 13.88 1.05
C LEU A 98 9.53 12.43 1.48
N THR A 99 8.67 12.27 2.48
CA THR A 99 8.19 10.94 2.90
C THR A 99 6.88 10.63 2.19
N LEU A 100 6.93 9.70 1.24
CA LEU A 100 5.74 9.19 0.54
C LEU A 100 4.96 8.24 1.45
N SER A 101 3.63 8.35 1.47
CA SER A 101 2.78 7.52 2.34
C SER A 101 1.54 7.00 1.62
N ILE A 102 1.26 5.71 1.80
CA ILE A 102 0.06 5.03 1.30
C ILE A 102 -0.75 4.49 2.46
N LEU A 103 -2.06 4.68 2.40
CA LEU A 103 -3.01 4.16 3.38
C LEU A 103 -3.67 2.89 2.86
N THR A 104 -3.76 1.86 3.70
CA THR A 104 -4.40 0.59 3.33
C THR A 104 -5.18 -0.03 4.48
N ALA A 105 -6.17 -0.82 4.12
CA ALA A 105 -6.80 -1.85 4.94
C ALA A 105 -7.24 -2.95 3.95
N ASP A 106 -6.42 -3.97 3.77
CA ASP A 106 -6.49 -5.10 2.84
C ASP A 106 -5.89 -4.89 1.44
N CYS A 107 -5.96 -3.70 0.83
CA CYS A 107 -5.24 -3.43 -0.42
C CYS A 107 -3.73 -3.52 -0.22
N GLN A 108 -2.98 -3.79 -1.30
CA GLN A 108 -1.51 -3.85 -1.29
C GLN A 108 -0.91 -2.45 -1.19
N PRO A 109 -0.16 -2.11 -0.15
CA PRO A 109 0.81 -1.02 -0.23
C PRO A 109 2.07 -1.56 -0.93
N VAL A 110 2.54 -0.87 -1.96
CA VAL A 110 3.76 -1.25 -2.68
C VAL A 110 4.77 -0.12 -2.58
N LEU A 111 5.92 -0.40 -1.98
CA LEU A 111 7.05 0.52 -1.88
C LEU A 111 8.13 0.10 -2.87
N MET A 112 8.67 1.07 -3.61
CA MET A 112 9.65 0.85 -4.68
C MET A 112 10.86 1.75 -4.51
N TYR A 113 12.04 1.26 -4.88
CA TYR A 113 13.28 2.01 -4.83
C TYR A 113 14.21 1.62 -5.98
N GLU A 114 14.85 2.62 -6.59
CA GLU A 114 15.99 2.50 -7.48
C GLU A 114 17.16 3.27 -6.87
N ALA A 115 18.26 2.54 -6.58
CA ALA A 115 19.34 3.05 -5.74
C ALA A 115 20.27 4.04 -6.45
N LYS A 116 20.55 3.85 -7.76
CA LYS A 116 21.52 4.65 -8.51
C LYS A 116 21.04 6.08 -8.73
N SER A 117 19.81 6.23 -9.19
CA SER A 117 19.18 7.54 -9.43
C SER A 117 18.47 8.08 -8.18
N LYS A 118 18.43 7.29 -7.09
CA LYS A 118 17.74 7.63 -5.84
C LYS A 118 16.28 8.02 -6.09
N VAL A 119 15.53 7.17 -6.79
CA VAL A 119 14.11 7.37 -7.05
C VAL A 119 13.30 6.42 -6.17
N ILE A 120 12.31 6.95 -5.47
CA ILE A 120 11.36 6.18 -4.68
C ILE A 120 9.96 6.28 -5.26
N GLY A 121 9.18 5.22 -5.04
CA GLY A 121 7.77 5.13 -5.39
C GLY A 121 6.95 4.49 -4.27
N ALA A 122 5.70 4.93 -4.15
CA ALA A 122 4.71 4.34 -3.25
C ALA A 122 3.37 4.23 -3.96
N ALA A 123 2.77 3.03 -3.99
CA ALA A 123 1.54 2.77 -4.70
C ALA A 123 0.50 2.06 -3.81
N HIS A 124 -0.75 2.49 -3.90
CA HIS A 124 -1.92 1.80 -3.39
C HIS A 124 -2.47 0.89 -4.49
N ALA A 125 -2.20 -0.39 -4.39
CA ALA A 125 -2.54 -1.39 -5.39
C ALA A 125 -3.65 -2.33 -4.90
N GLY A 126 -4.88 -1.82 -4.75
CA GLY A 126 -6.06 -2.66 -4.64
C GLY A 126 -6.30 -3.42 -5.97
N TRP A 127 -7.19 -4.41 -5.98
CA TRP A 127 -7.46 -5.21 -7.18
C TRP A 127 -7.77 -4.37 -8.41
N ARG A 128 -8.57 -3.30 -8.25
CA ARG A 128 -8.98 -2.42 -9.34
C ARG A 128 -7.81 -1.60 -9.87
N GLY A 129 -7.04 -0.96 -8.98
CA GLY A 129 -5.83 -0.21 -9.37
C GLY A 129 -4.79 -1.09 -10.04
N SER A 130 -4.59 -2.32 -9.53
CA SER A 130 -3.68 -3.31 -10.14
C SER A 130 -4.12 -3.69 -11.55
N LYS A 131 -5.42 -3.98 -11.76
CA LYS A 131 -6.00 -4.26 -13.07
C LYS A 131 -5.88 -3.07 -14.04
N LEU A 132 -6.05 -1.83 -13.54
CA LEU A 132 -5.94 -0.60 -14.33
C LEU A 132 -4.50 -0.19 -14.63
N GLY A 133 -3.50 -0.83 -14.01
CA GLY A 133 -2.09 -0.59 -14.31
C GLY A 133 -1.37 0.38 -13.37
N VAL A 134 -1.81 0.54 -12.12
CA VAL A 134 -1.17 1.46 -11.16
C VAL A 134 0.32 1.11 -10.95
N LEU A 135 0.67 -0.17 -10.90
CA LEU A 135 2.06 -0.61 -10.71
C LEU A 135 2.91 -0.30 -11.94
N GLN A 136 2.40 -0.58 -13.14
CA GLN A 136 3.06 -0.27 -14.42
C GLN A 136 3.30 1.25 -14.55
N ASN A 137 2.28 2.06 -14.27
CA ASN A 137 2.36 3.51 -14.34
C ASN A 137 3.32 4.08 -13.29
N THR A 138 3.40 3.47 -12.09
CA THR A 138 4.37 3.86 -11.06
C THR A 138 5.80 3.64 -11.54
N ILE A 139 6.09 2.47 -12.13
CA ILE A 139 7.41 2.16 -12.69
C ILE A 139 7.76 3.15 -13.81
N THR A 140 6.83 3.41 -14.74
CA THR A 140 7.03 4.39 -15.83
C THR A 140 7.27 5.81 -15.29
N ALA A 141 6.57 6.20 -14.21
CA ALA A 141 6.81 7.49 -13.57
C ALA A 141 8.19 7.54 -12.88
N MET A 142 8.67 6.44 -12.28
CA MET A 142 10.04 6.36 -11.76
C MET A 142 11.08 6.51 -12.86
N GLU A 143 10.87 5.86 -14.03
CA GLU A 143 11.75 6.02 -15.20
C GLU A 143 11.81 7.48 -15.69
N SER A 144 10.70 8.22 -15.63
CA SER A 144 10.69 9.65 -16.00
C SER A 144 11.56 10.52 -15.09
N LEU A 145 11.90 10.02 -13.90
CA LEU A 145 12.84 10.63 -12.95
C LEU A 145 14.26 10.08 -13.07
N GLY A 146 14.54 9.22 -14.07
CA GLY A 146 15.87 8.67 -14.35
C GLY A 146 16.13 7.29 -13.75
N ALA A 147 15.15 6.62 -13.16
CA ALA A 147 15.32 5.26 -12.67
C ALA A 147 15.54 4.28 -13.84
N ASP A 148 16.46 3.34 -13.67
CA ASP A 148 16.59 2.19 -14.55
C ASP A 148 15.60 1.11 -14.07
N ARG A 149 14.63 0.77 -14.92
CA ARG A 149 13.62 -0.26 -14.62
C ARG A 149 14.25 -1.57 -14.12
N SER A 150 15.32 -2.01 -14.76
CA SER A 150 16.02 -3.26 -14.42
C SER A 150 16.70 -3.23 -13.05
N GLU A 151 16.81 -2.06 -12.42
CA GLU A 151 17.39 -1.88 -11.08
C GLU A 151 16.34 -1.56 -10.01
N ILE A 152 15.06 -1.38 -10.38
CA ILE A 152 13.98 -1.14 -9.42
C ILE A 152 13.73 -2.38 -8.56
N CYS A 153 13.74 -2.20 -7.25
CA CYS A 153 13.27 -3.16 -6.27
C CYS A 153 11.88 -2.75 -5.75
N ALA A 154 10.96 -3.71 -5.57
CA ALA A 154 9.61 -3.47 -5.07
C ALA A 154 9.24 -4.41 -3.93
N VAL A 155 8.57 -3.89 -2.89
CA VAL A 155 8.05 -4.67 -1.78
C VAL A 155 6.56 -4.42 -1.64
N ILE A 156 5.78 -5.50 -1.73
CA ILE A 156 4.37 -5.52 -1.36
C ILE A 156 4.29 -5.71 0.15
N GLY A 157 3.68 -4.76 0.85
CA GLY A 157 3.49 -4.82 2.29
C GLY A 157 2.31 -5.69 2.72
N PRO A 158 1.90 -5.60 4.01
CA PRO A 158 0.76 -6.34 4.53
C PRO A 158 -0.52 -6.05 3.75
N CYS A 159 -1.18 -7.08 3.28
CA CYS A 159 -2.43 -7.02 2.52
C CYS A 159 -3.28 -8.27 2.77
N ILE A 160 -4.49 -8.33 2.25
CA ILE A 160 -5.34 -9.51 2.39
C ILE A 160 -4.77 -10.69 1.59
N SER A 161 -4.59 -11.83 2.23
CA SER A 161 -4.09 -13.06 1.57
C SER A 161 -5.20 -13.82 0.84
N GLN A 162 -4.82 -14.73 -0.05
CA GLN A 162 -5.76 -15.58 -0.79
C GLN A 162 -6.77 -16.28 0.12
N LYS A 163 -6.33 -16.85 1.22
CA LYS A 163 -7.19 -17.59 2.17
C LYS A 163 -8.32 -16.76 2.78
N ALA A 164 -8.15 -15.42 2.79
CA ALA A 164 -9.09 -14.49 3.39
C ALA A 164 -9.88 -13.67 2.35
N TYR A 165 -9.49 -13.73 1.07
CA TYR A 165 -10.08 -12.89 0.03
C TYR A 165 -11.09 -13.65 -0.82
N GLU A 166 -12.22 -14.00 -0.21
CA GLU A 166 -13.36 -14.58 -0.92
C GLU A 166 -14.04 -13.54 -1.81
N VAL A 167 -14.35 -13.94 -3.04
CA VAL A 167 -14.95 -13.10 -4.10
C VAL A 167 -16.01 -13.89 -4.87
N GLY A 168 -16.93 -13.19 -5.53
CA GLY A 168 -17.96 -13.81 -6.35
C GLY A 168 -17.51 -14.04 -7.80
N PRO A 169 -18.35 -14.74 -8.60
CA PRO A 169 -18.07 -15.02 -10.02
C PRO A 169 -17.98 -13.74 -10.87
N GLU A 170 -18.71 -12.71 -10.51
CA GLU A 170 -18.64 -11.39 -11.18
C GLU A 170 -17.24 -10.77 -11.08
N PHE A 171 -16.59 -10.92 -9.91
CA PHE A 171 -15.24 -10.42 -9.70
C PHE A 171 -14.22 -11.21 -10.54
N LEU A 172 -14.33 -12.54 -10.58
CA LEU A 172 -13.51 -13.40 -11.42
C LEU A 172 -13.65 -12.99 -12.89
N ASN A 173 -14.89 -12.85 -13.37
CA ASN A 173 -15.16 -12.43 -14.74
C ASN A 173 -14.56 -11.05 -15.02
N GLU A 174 -14.69 -10.09 -14.10
CA GLU A 174 -14.14 -8.76 -14.29
C GLU A 174 -12.61 -8.77 -14.38
N ILE A 175 -11.92 -9.52 -13.55
CA ILE A 175 -10.46 -9.62 -13.58
C ILE A 175 -9.99 -10.32 -14.86
N CYS A 176 -10.63 -11.43 -15.26
CA CYS A 176 -10.20 -12.25 -16.40
C CYS A 176 -10.61 -11.69 -17.78
N THR A 177 -11.53 -10.73 -17.87
CA THR A 177 -12.02 -10.20 -19.15
C THR A 177 -10.90 -9.68 -20.05
N ASN A 178 -9.92 -8.96 -19.49
CA ASN A 178 -8.81 -8.39 -20.26
C ASN A 178 -7.48 -9.12 -20.02
N ASP A 179 -7.45 -10.05 -19.06
CA ASP A 179 -6.30 -10.89 -18.74
C ASP A 179 -6.76 -12.32 -18.41
N PRO A 180 -6.95 -13.18 -19.43
CA PRO A 180 -7.36 -14.57 -19.21
C PRO A 180 -6.38 -15.37 -18.34
N LYS A 181 -5.10 -14.98 -18.25
CA LYS A 181 -4.10 -15.64 -17.42
C LYS A 181 -4.35 -15.39 -15.93
N ALA A 182 -5.10 -14.34 -15.59
CA ALA A 182 -5.41 -14.02 -14.20
C ALA A 182 -6.24 -15.11 -13.51
N ILE A 183 -6.84 -16.05 -14.24
CA ILE A 183 -7.52 -17.23 -13.68
C ILE A 183 -6.60 -18.04 -12.74
N HIS A 184 -5.29 -18.03 -12.96
CA HIS A 184 -4.31 -18.75 -12.12
C HIS A 184 -4.15 -18.16 -10.70
N PHE A 185 -4.70 -16.96 -10.46
CA PHE A 185 -4.71 -16.34 -9.13
C PHE A 185 -5.99 -16.64 -8.35
N PHE A 186 -6.87 -17.47 -8.88
CA PHE A 186 -8.09 -17.89 -8.23
C PHE A 186 -8.03 -19.39 -7.88
N VAL A 187 -8.54 -19.74 -6.72
CA VAL A 187 -8.88 -21.12 -6.35
C VAL A 187 -10.36 -21.20 -6.04
N GLN A 188 -10.97 -22.34 -6.36
CA GLN A 188 -12.38 -22.58 -6.04
C GLN A 188 -12.59 -22.50 -4.52
N GLY A 189 -13.58 -21.73 -4.11
CA GLY A 189 -14.08 -21.64 -2.75
C GLY A 189 -15.33 -22.50 -2.55
N ASN A 190 -16.18 -22.11 -1.59
CA ASN A 190 -17.47 -22.77 -1.38
C ASN A 190 -18.50 -22.27 -2.42
N ASP A 191 -19.41 -23.16 -2.82
CA ASP A 191 -20.47 -22.87 -3.78
C ASP A 191 -19.95 -22.21 -5.07
N ASP A 192 -20.41 -21.01 -5.39
CA ASP A 192 -19.98 -20.21 -6.54
C ASP A 192 -18.85 -19.23 -6.23
N ARG A 193 -18.22 -19.33 -5.05
CA ARG A 193 -17.18 -18.39 -4.59
C ARG A 193 -15.79 -18.86 -4.99
N TYR A 194 -14.88 -17.88 -5.00
CA TYR A 194 -13.46 -18.07 -5.30
C TYR A 194 -12.60 -17.36 -4.24
N GLN A 195 -11.37 -17.86 -4.07
CA GLN A 195 -10.35 -17.19 -3.25
C GLN A 195 -9.33 -16.54 -4.17
N PHE A 196 -9.23 -15.20 -4.16
CA PHE A 196 -8.33 -14.45 -5.03
C PHE A 196 -6.99 -14.15 -4.36
N ASP A 197 -5.89 -14.47 -5.05
CA ASP A 197 -4.52 -14.24 -4.58
C ASP A 197 -4.05 -12.85 -5.02
N LEU A 198 -4.49 -11.81 -4.31
CA LEU A 198 -4.11 -10.43 -4.58
C LEU A 198 -2.58 -10.21 -4.54
N PRO A 199 -1.84 -10.66 -3.49
CA PRO A 199 -0.38 -10.47 -3.46
C PRO A 199 0.34 -11.16 -4.62
N ARG A 200 -0.05 -12.39 -4.99
CA ARG A 200 0.57 -13.08 -6.11
C ARG A 200 0.23 -12.42 -7.46
N TYR A 201 -0.99 -11.90 -7.61
CA TYR A 201 -1.37 -11.10 -8.78
C TYR A 201 -0.50 -9.84 -8.90
N GLY A 202 -0.30 -9.08 -7.81
CA GLY A 202 0.59 -7.93 -7.79
C GLY A 202 2.05 -8.29 -8.11
N LEU A 203 2.58 -9.39 -7.53
CA LEU A 203 3.93 -9.87 -7.85
C LEU A 203 4.08 -10.25 -9.33
N SER A 204 3.07 -10.91 -9.92
CA SER A 204 3.10 -11.26 -11.35
C SER A 204 3.17 -10.00 -12.23
N ILE A 205 2.37 -8.97 -11.92
CA ILE A 205 2.43 -7.69 -12.65
C ILE A 205 3.84 -7.09 -12.56
N LEU A 206 4.44 -7.05 -11.38
CA LEU A 206 5.79 -6.51 -11.17
C LEU A 206 6.86 -7.31 -11.93
N GLN A 207 6.75 -8.63 -11.95
CA GLN A 207 7.65 -9.53 -12.70
C GLN A 207 7.55 -9.29 -14.21
N ASP A 208 6.33 -9.12 -14.74
CA ASP A 208 6.10 -8.83 -16.17
C ASP A 208 6.69 -7.47 -16.58
N GLN A 209 6.85 -6.54 -15.63
CA GLN A 209 7.54 -5.27 -15.85
C GLN A 209 9.07 -5.40 -15.90
N LYS A 210 9.63 -6.59 -15.62
CA LYS A 210 11.09 -6.87 -15.68
C LYS A 210 11.90 -5.96 -14.75
N ILE A 211 11.36 -5.63 -13.59
CA ILE A 211 12.11 -4.95 -12.53
C ILE A 211 13.13 -5.92 -11.92
N LYS A 212 14.10 -5.40 -11.18
CA LYS A 212 15.20 -6.20 -10.58
C LYS A 212 14.69 -7.32 -9.69
N GLN A 213 13.80 -6.98 -8.75
CA GLN A 213 13.24 -7.94 -7.80
C GLN A 213 11.95 -7.41 -7.18
N SER A 214 11.03 -8.33 -6.88
CA SER A 214 9.85 -8.03 -6.09
C SER A 214 9.56 -9.12 -5.07
N VAL A 215 9.08 -8.73 -3.89
CA VAL A 215 8.69 -9.65 -2.81
C VAL A 215 7.42 -9.17 -2.12
N TRP A 216 6.72 -10.10 -1.47
CA TRP A 216 5.64 -9.79 -0.53
C TRP A 216 6.10 -10.10 0.89
N THR A 217 5.74 -9.25 1.86
CA THR A 217 6.13 -9.42 3.28
C THR A 217 5.50 -10.64 3.95
N GLY A 218 4.56 -11.34 3.29
CA GLY A 218 3.92 -12.55 3.81
C GLY A 218 2.85 -12.31 4.88
N HIS A 219 2.47 -11.06 5.17
CA HIS A 219 1.54 -10.71 6.24
C HIS A 219 0.11 -10.51 5.71
N CYS A 220 -0.84 -11.24 6.29
CA CYS A 220 -2.27 -11.11 5.98
C CYS A 220 -2.95 -10.15 6.97
N THR A 221 -3.52 -9.06 6.45
CA THR A 221 -4.22 -8.05 7.26
C THR A 221 -5.49 -8.58 7.92
N TYR A 222 -6.21 -9.49 7.25
CA TYR A 222 -7.41 -10.11 7.79
C TYR A 222 -7.13 -11.07 8.95
N SER A 223 -6.07 -11.88 8.85
CA SER A 223 -5.81 -13.00 9.76
C SER A 223 -5.17 -12.59 11.08
N ASP A 224 -4.57 -11.40 11.16
CA ASP A 224 -3.89 -10.90 12.37
C ASP A 224 -4.51 -9.56 12.84
N PRO A 225 -5.61 -9.62 13.62
CA PRO A 225 -6.28 -8.42 14.13
C PRO A 225 -5.47 -7.65 15.17
N ALA A 226 -4.48 -8.28 15.80
CA ALA A 226 -3.60 -7.61 16.75
C ALA A 226 -2.68 -6.60 16.06
N LYS A 227 -2.23 -6.92 14.83
CA LYS A 227 -1.29 -6.09 14.09
C LYS A 227 -1.92 -5.24 13.00
N PHE A 228 -3.08 -5.61 12.46
CA PHE A 228 -3.59 -4.96 11.26
C PHE A 228 -5.08 -4.60 11.35
N TYR A 229 -5.44 -3.44 10.78
CA TYR A 229 -6.80 -3.15 10.38
C TYR A 229 -7.12 -3.91 9.11
N SER A 230 -8.41 -4.28 8.93
CA SER A 230 -8.88 -4.96 7.73
C SER A 230 -10.31 -4.54 7.41
N PHE A 231 -10.52 -4.05 6.20
CA PHE A 231 -11.85 -3.73 5.66
C PHE A 231 -12.73 -4.99 5.59
N ARG A 232 -12.20 -6.10 5.07
CA ARG A 232 -12.95 -7.36 4.98
C ARG A 232 -13.40 -7.84 6.34
N ARG A 233 -12.54 -7.73 7.36
CA ARG A 233 -12.90 -8.12 8.72
C ARG A 233 -13.98 -7.21 9.30
N SER A 234 -13.93 -5.89 9.06
CA SER A 234 -14.96 -4.97 9.54
C SER A 234 -16.33 -5.29 8.94
N ILE A 235 -16.38 -5.66 7.65
CA ILE A 235 -17.63 -6.11 7.01
C ILE A 235 -18.17 -7.39 7.67
N HIS A 236 -17.31 -8.39 7.93
CA HIS A 236 -17.73 -9.63 8.59
C HIS A 236 -18.22 -9.41 10.03
N LEU A 237 -17.61 -8.44 10.74
CA LEU A 237 -18.00 -8.05 12.10
C LEU A 237 -19.14 -7.03 12.13
N LYS A 238 -19.62 -6.56 10.98
CA LYS A 238 -20.64 -5.51 10.83
C LYS A 238 -20.26 -4.20 11.54
N GLU A 239 -18.98 -3.88 11.55
CA GLU A 239 -18.47 -2.63 12.09
C GLU A 239 -18.80 -1.46 11.15
N PRO A 240 -19.14 -0.26 11.68
CA PRO A 240 -19.57 0.88 10.85
C PRO A 240 -18.43 1.55 10.08
N ASP A 241 -17.17 1.35 10.50
CA ASP A 241 -15.95 1.87 9.88
C ASP A 241 -14.73 1.02 10.27
N TYR A 242 -13.54 1.43 9.86
CA TYR A 242 -12.27 0.73 10.13
C TYR A 242 -11.08 1.69 10.12
N GLY A 243 -10.01 1.35 10.85
CA GLY A 243 -8.73 2.06 10.80
C GLY A 243 -7.97 1.78 9.49
N ARG A 244 -7.01 2.66 9.16
CA ARG A 244 -6.13 2.52 8.00
C ARG A 244 -4.68 2.47 8.46
N LEU A 245 -3.97 1.44 8.01
CA LEU A 245 -2.53 1.31 8.14
C LEU A 245 -1.83 2.33 7.25
N VAL A 246 -0.62 2.70 7.59
CA VAL A 246 0.23 3.54 6.75
C VAL A 246 1.51 2.81 6.37
N SER A 247 1.93 2.95 5.11
CA SER A 247 3.21 2.46 4.61
C SER A 247 3.97 3.62 3.99
N CYS A 248 5.23 3.79 4.37
CA CYS A 248 6.00 4.97 4.00
C CYS A 248 7.40 4.61 3.49
N ILE A 249 7.92 5.48 2.62
CA ILE A 249 9.29 5.43 2.11
C ILE A 249 9.82 6.86 1.95
N SER A 250 11.11 7.07 2.27
CA SER A 250 11.77 8.39 2.22
C SER A 250 13.23 8.26 1.80
N LEU A 251 13.71 9.22 0.98
CA LEU A 251 15.13 9.37 0.62
C LEU A 251 15.89 10.11 1.72
#